data_76539fbc2f9117c99ca1bd024ef3f3ef
#
_entry.id   76539fbc2f9117c99ca1bd024ef3f3ef
#
_cell.length_a   1.000
_cell.length_b   1.000
_cell.length_c   1.000
_cell.angle_alpha   90.00
_cell.angle_beta   90.00
_cell.angle_gamma   90.00
#
_symmetry.space_group_name_H-M   'P 1'
#
loop_
_entity.id
_entity.type
_entity.pdbx_description
1 polymer ?
#
loop_
_entity_poly.entity_id
_entity_poly.type
_entity_poly.pdbx_seq_one_letter_code
_entity_poly.pdbx_strand_id
1 'polypeptide(L)'
;AVRKVSFEAARNAGQVRVISPGADYRQHVAKVIDIERIKQTPGLVIADPMFGTGGTWLDSFITGGKLKVKTIRSERDPLFGGIFPEPMPQHLGALTAAIKENHALMGLATDGDADRVGAMDEHGDYINTHQILAIILLHLIRHKGLKGSVVRTFSQSVIVRRIAEAYGARLFEVPIGFKHIGALMLDPANEFLAGGEESGGIGTAIHIPERDGVFNCLLLREAILEFGLPPSQLIREIWKEFGEF
;
A
#
# COMPACT_ATOMS: atom_id res chain seq x y z
N ALA A 1 19.05 -37.06 -7.76
CA ALA A 1 17.75 -36.98 -8.42
C ALA A 1 16.71 -36.46 -7.42
N VAL A 2 15.85 -35.53 -7.84
CA VAL A 2 14.73 -35.02 -7.01
C VAL A 2 13.67 -36.12 -6.96
N ARG A 3 13.29 -36.53 -5.74
CA ARG A 3 12.14 -37.45 -5.56
C ARG A 3 10.86 -36.66 -5.66
N LYS A 4 9.95 -37.11 -6.51
CA LYS A 4 8.63 -36.50 -6.71
C LYS A 4 7.56 -37.37 -6.07
N VAL A 5 6.67 -36.78 -5.33
CA VAL A 5 5.42 -37.39 -4.82
C VAL A 5 4.24 -36.54 -5.27
N SER A 6 3.07 -37.13 -5.40
CA SER A 6 1.85 -36.34 -5.67
C SER A 6 1.49 -35.49 -4.46
N PHE A 7 0.81 -34.35 -4.70
CA PHE A 7 0.34 -33.47 -3.64
C PHE A 7 -0.56 -34.23 -2.65
N GLU A 8 -1.50 -35.05 -3.15
CA GLU A 8 -2.40 -35.84 -2.30
C GLU A 8 -1.64 -36.85 -1.44
N ALA A 9 -0.64 -37.55 -2.00
CA ALA A 9 0.18 -38.49 -1.23
C ALA A 9 0.97 -37.75 -0.12
N ALA A 10 1.57 -36.61 -0.42
CA ALA A 10 2.30 -35.79 0.55
C ALA A 10 1.37 -35.25 1.65
N ARG A 11 0.17 -34.80 1.28
CA ARG A 11 -0.84 -34.34 2.23
C ARG A 11 -1.32 -35.45 3.17
N ASN A 12 -1.65 -36.62 2.61
CA ASN A 12 -2.09 -37.79 3.39
C ASN A 12 -0.99 -38.32 4.33
N ALA A 13 0.27 -38.17 3.93
CA ALA A 13 1.43 -38.50 4.76
C ALA A 13 1.79 -37.42 5.78
N GLY A 14 1.03 -36.31 5.90
CA GLY A 14 1.30 -35.22 6.82
C GLY A 14 2.51 -34.35 6.47
N GLN A 15 3.09 -34.55 5.27
CA GLN A 15 4.24 -33.77 4.78
C GLN A 15 3.84 -32.38 4.27
N VAL A 16 2.56 -32.18 3.94
CA VAL A 16 1.99 -30.92 3.49
C VAL A 16 0.75 -30.61 4.31
N ARG A 17 0.69 -29.42 4.88
CA ARG A 17 -0.47 -28.85 5.55
C ARG A 17 -0.99 -27.66 4.77
N VAL A 18 -2.25 -27.69 4.37
CA VAL A 18 -2.92 -26.52 3.77
C VAL A 18 -3.39 -25.61 4.90
N ILE A 19 -3.02 -24.34 4.84
CA ILE A 19 -3.43 -23.31 5.79
C ILE A 19 -4.17 -22.19 5.07
N SER A 20 -4.99 -21.43 5.80
CA SER A 20 -5.64 -20.22 5.32
C SER A 20 -5.31 -19.06 6.29
N PRO A 21 -4.30 -18.25 6.00
CA PRO A 21 -3.85 -17.18 6.89
C PRO A 21 -4.76 -15.94 6.89
N GLY A 22 -5.80 -15.92 6.03
CA GLY A 22 -6.59 -14.72 5.79
C GLY A 22 -7.32 -14.16 7.00
N ALA A 23 -7.74 -15.02 7.96
CA ALA A 23 -8.38 -14.55 9.18
C ALA A 23 -7.38 -13.81 10.09
N ASP A 24 -6.19 -14.39 10.28
CA ASP A 24 -5.13 -13.81 11.10
C ASP A 24 -4.63 -12.49 10.47
N TYR A 25 -4.48 -12.45 9.17
CA TYR A 25 -4.12 -11.25 8.44
C TYR A 25 -5.15 -10.13 8.66
N ARG A 26 -6.45 -10.41 8.48
CA ARG A 26 -7.51 -9.43 8.74
C ARG A 26 -7.51 -8.95 10.19
N GLN A 27 -7.34 -9.85 11.13
CA GLN A 27 -7.29 -9.50 12.54
C GLN A 27 -6.09 -8.60 12.85
N HIS A 28 -4.92 -8.87 12.25
CA HIS A 28 -3.74 -8.03 12.42
C HIS A 28 -3.97 -6.63 11.85
N VAL A 29 -4.41 -6.52 10.61
CA VAL A 29 -4.67 -5.22 9.95
C VAL A 29 -5.67 -4.39 10.74
N ALA A 30 -6.78 -4.99 11.21
CA ALA A 30 -7.80 -4.28 11.99
C ALA A 30 -7.32 -3.80 13.38
N LYS A 31 -6.17 -4.26 13.88
CA LYS A 31 -5.57 -3.74 15.13
C LYS A 31 -4.82 -2.42 14.90
N VAL A 32 -4.36 -2.16 13.70
CA VAL A 32 -3.43 -1.06 13.39
C VAL A 32 -4.02 -0.03 12.42
N ILE A 33 -5.06 -0.41 11.67
CA ILE A 33 -5.84 0.44 10.77
C ILE A 33 -7.30 0.46 11.25
N ASP A 34 -7.90 1.64 11.34
CA ASP A 34 -9.32 1.79 11.72
C ASP A 34 -10.24 1.46 10.53
N ILE A 35 -10.36 0.14 10.28
CA ILE A 35 -11.19 -0.39 9.19
C ILE A 35 -12.66 0.02 9.35
N GLU A 36 -13.18 0.07 10.57
CA GLU A 36 -14.58 0.42 10.81
C GLU A 36 -14.85 1.89 10.46
N ARG A 37 -13.94 2.79 10.77
CA ARG A 37 -14.03 4.19 10.36
C ARG A 37 -13.96 4.35 8.83
N ILE A 38 -13.08 3.60 8.16
CA ILE A 38 -13.01 3.57 6.70
C ILE A 38 -14.37 3.13 6.13
N LYS A 39 -14.95 2.04 6.63
CA LYS A 39 -16.25 1.51 6.18
C LYS A 39 -17.39 2.52 6.33
N GLN A 40 -17.39 3.31 7.39
CA GLN A 40 -18.48 4.27 7.66
C GLN A 40 -18.40 5.55 6.80
N THR A 41 -17.32 5.78 6.06
CA THR A 41 -17.20 6.93 5.15
C THR A 41 -18.06 6.70 3.90
N PRO A 42 -19.02 7.58 3.56
CA PRO A 42 -19.78 7.42 2.33
C PRO A 42 -18.90 7.60 1.08
N GLY A 43 -19.18 6.85 0.03
CA GLY A 43 -18.53 7.00 -1.26
C GLY A 43 -18.15 5.69 -1.92
N LEU A 44 -17.34 5.78 -2.95
CA LEU A 44 -16.84 4.65 -3.74
C LEU A 44 -15.32 4.75 -3.89
N VAL A 45 -14.64 3.63 -3.74
CA VAL A 45 -13.23 3.43 -4.08
C VAL A 45 -13.14 2.38 -5.18
N ILE A 46 -12.30 2.60 -6.17
CA ILE A 46 -12.00 1.58 -7.18
C ILE A 46 -10.73 0.84 -6.73
N ALA A 47 -10.81 -0.47 -6.67
CA ALA A 47 -9.68 -1.35 -6.41
C ALA A 47 -9.23 -2.04 -7.70
N ASP A 48 -7.92 -2.10 -7.92
CA ASP A 48 -7.34 -2.66 -9.13
C ASP A 48 -6.13 -3.53 -8.79
N PRO A 49 -6.30 -4.83 -8.58
CA PRO A 49 -5.21 -5.76 -8.33
C PRO A 49 -4.45 -6.17 -9.60
N MET A 50 -4.73 -5.58 -10.74
CA MET A 50 -4.04 -5.82 -12.01
C MET A 50 -3.93 -7.32 -12.38
N PHE A 51 -5.02 -8.09 -12.18
CA PHE A 51 -5.09 -9.56 -12.33
C PHE A 51 -4.16 -10.33 -11.36
N GLY A 52 -3.55 -9.65 -10.40
CA GLY A 52 -2.58 -10.21 -9.46
C GLY A 52 -3.19 -10.84 -8.22
N THR A 53 -2.31 -11.18 -7.27
CA THR A 53 -2.68 -11.85 -6.00
C THR A 53 -3.45 -10.96 -5.03
N GLY A 54 -3.45 -9.62 -5.26
CA GLY A 54 -4.31 -8.66 -4.55
C GLY A 54 -5.80 -8.98 -4.64
N GLY A 55 -6.26 -9.55 -5.79
CA GLY A 55 -7.60 -10.10 -5.97
C GLY A 55 -8.70 -9.20 -5.40
N THR A 56 -9.52 -9.73 -4.51
CA THR A 56 -10.60 -8.98 -3.83
C THR A 56 -10.27 -8.66 -2.36
N TRP A 57 -8.99 -8.60 -2.00
CA TRP A 57 -8.61 -8.35 -0.60
C TRP A 57 -9.11 -7.01 -0.08
N LEU A 58 -8.96 -5.91 -0.85
CA LEU A 58 -9.45 -4.58 -0.43
C LEU A 58 -10.96 -4.59 -0.21
N ASP A 59 -11.72 -5.20 -1.12
CA ASP A 59 -13.16 -5.37 -0.98
C ASP A 59 -13.51 -6.15 0.30
N SER A 60 -12.80 -7.25 0.58
CA SER A 60 -13.03 -8.08 1.76
C SER A 60 -12.83 -7.35 3.10
N PHE A 61 -11.99 -6.31 3.14
CA PHE A 61 -11.82 -5.46 4.32
C PHE A 61 -12.93 -4.41 4.46
N ILE A 62 -13.39 -3.83 3.35
CA ILE A 62 -14.24 -2.63 3.34
C ILE A 62 -15.73 -2.96 3.22
N THR A 63 -16.08 -4.13 2.73
CA THR A 63 -17.48 -4.56 2.55
C THR A 63 -18.28 -4.48 3.86
N GLY A 64 -19.57 -4.13 3.72
CA GLY A 64 -20.54 -4.10 4.83
C GLY A 64 -20.75 -2.72 5.46
N GLY A 65 -20.11 -1.67 4.92
CA GLY A 65 -20.27 -0.29 5.37
C GLY A 65 -20.96 0.63 4.36
N LYS A 66 -20.84 1.94 4.59
CA LYS A 66 -21.29 2.99 3.67
C LYS A 66 -20.32 3.16 2.49
N LEU A 67 -19.03 2.95 2.71
CA LEU A 67 -18.05 2.92 1.64
C LEU A 67 -18.29 1.70 0.75
N LYS A 68 -18.30 1.92 -0.54
CA LYS A 68 -18.38 0.86 -1.55
C LYS A 68 -17.01 0.67 -2.18
N VAL A 69 -16.73 -0.57 -2.58
CA VAL A 69 -15.56 -0.91 -3.39
C VAL A 69 -16.06 -1.51 -4.69
N LYS A 70 -15.54 -1.01 -5.80
CA LYS A 70 -15.69 -1.65 -7.12
C LYS A 70 -14.31 -2.17 -7.50
N THR A 71 -14.15 -3.49 -7.50
CA THR A 71 -12.90 -4.11 -7.92
C THR A 71 -12.95 -4.40 -9.42
N ILE A 72 -11.93 -3.98 -10.14
CA ILE A 72 -11.71 -4.26 -11.56
C ILE A 72 -10.50 -5.20 -11.69
N ARG A 73 -10.41 -5.97 -12.76
CA ARG A 73 -9.27 -6.86 -13.06
C ARG A 73 -8.87 -7.77 -11.88
N SER A 74 -9.87 -8.32 -11.16
CA SER A 74 -9.65 -9.19 -9.98
C SER A 74 -9.64 -10.68 -10.31
N GLU A 75 -10.04 -11.04 -11.51
CA GLU A 75 -9.98 -12.42 -11.98
C GLU A 75 -8.52 -12.88 -12.17
N ARG A 76 -8.29 -14.17 -11.91
CA ARG A 76 -6.97 -14.74 -12.09
C ARG A 76 -6.64 -14.89 -13.56
N ASP A 77 -5.67 -14.12 -14.04
CA ASP A 77 -5.10 -14.27 -15.38
C ASP A 77 -3.57 -14.40 -15.28
N PRO A 78 -2.98 -15.57 -15.63
CA PRO A 78 -1.53 -15.76 -15.61
C PRO A 78 -0.75 -14.87 -16.57
N LEU A 79 -1.42 -14.25 -17.54
CA LEU A 79 -0.84 -13.30 -18.49
C LEU A 79 -1.15 -11.85 -18.13
N PHE A 80 -1.82 -11.60 -16.98
CA PHE A 80 -2.18 -10.26 -16.47
C PHE A 80 -2.93 -9.40 -17.51
N GLY A 81 -3.82 -10.02 -18.31
CA GLY A 81 -4.55 -9.31 -19.37
C GLY A 81 -3.63 -8.76 -20.46
N GLY A 82 -2.41 -9.29 -20.60
CA GLY A 82 -1.40 -8.82 -21.55
C GLY A 82 -0.73 -7.50 -21.15
N ILE A 83 -0.93 -7.03 -19.91
CA ILE A 83 -0.24 -5.84 -19.39
C ILE A 83 0.94 -6.23 -18.48
N PHE A 84 1.84 -5.30 -18.25
CA PHE A 84 2.82 -5.44 -17.18
C PHE A 84 2.14 -5.10 -15.84
N PRO A 85 2.04 -6.04 -14.87
CA PRO A 85 1.27 -5.84 -13.65
C PRO A 85 2.05 -5.00 -12.62
N GLU A 86 2.35 -3.78 -13.00
CA GLU A 86 3.06 -2.79 -12.20
C GLU A 86 2.22 -1.50 -12.17
N PRO A 87 1.91 -0.92 -10.99
CA PRO A 87 0.97 0.18 -10.84
C PRO A 87 1.58 1.52 -11.27
N MET A 88 1.98 1.59 -12.52
CA MET A 88 2.53 2.77 -13.18
C MET A 88 1.47 3.44 -14.09
N PRO A 89 1.56 4.75 -14.35
CA PRO A 89 0.54 5.49 -15.09
C PRO A 89 0.11 4.84 -16.41
N GLN A 90 1.08 4.29 -17.16
CA GLN A 90 0.81 3.66 -18.46
C GLN A 90 -0.01 2.36 -18.36
N HIS A 91 -0.11 1.75 -17.18
CA HIS A 91 -0.85 0.50 -16.95
C HIS A 91 -2.17 0.71 -16.20
N LEU A 92 -2.42 1.93 -15.69
CA LEU A 92 -3.58 2.28 -14.87
C LEU A 92 -4.73 2.95 -15.64
N GLY A 93 -4.71 2.93 -16.97
CA GLY A 93 -5.76 3.54 -17.80
C GLY A 93 -7.18 3.02 -17.49
N ALA A 94 -7.33 1.72 -17.19
CA ALA A 94 -8.60 1.14 -16.77
C ALA A 94 -9.06 1.68 -15.42
N LEU A 95 -8.14 1.88 -14.46
CA LEU A 95 -8.41 2.47 -13.17
C LEU A 95 -8.86 3.93 -13.30
N THR A 96 -8.13 4.74 -14.12
CA THR A 96 -8.52 6.12 -14.44
C THR A 96 -9.93 6.19 -15.02
N ALA A 97 -10.25 5.34 -16.00
CA ALA A 97 -11.57 5.29 -16.62
C ALA A 97 -12.67 4.95 -15.60
N ALA A 98 -12.43 3.94 -14.78
CA ALA A 98 -13.39 3.51 -13.76
C ALA A 98 -13.64 4.59 -12.68
N ILE A 99 -12.61 5.34 -12.27
CA ILE A 99 -12.77 6.47 -11.33
C ILE A 99 -13.69 7.54 -11.93
N LYS A 100 -13.40 7.98 -13.15
CA LYS A 100 -14.16 9.03 -13.84
C LYS A 100 -15.60 8.63 -14.10
N GLU A 101 -15.82 7.41 -14.59
CA GLU A 101 -17.15 6.89 -14.89
C GLU A 101 -18.04 6.78 -13.65
N ASN A 102 -17.47 6.42 -12.52
CA ASN A 102 -18.22 6.15 -11.28
C ASN A 102 -18.11 7.28 -10.25
N HIS A 103 -17.45 8.39 -10.56
CA HIS A 103 -17.19 9.49 -9.61
C HIS A 103 -16.62 9.01 -8.28
N ALA A 104 -15.61 8.12 -8.36
CA ALA A 104 -15.02 7.52 -7.19
C ALA A 104 -14.14 8.51 -6.42
N LEU A 105 -14.01 8.30 -5.10
CA LEU A 105 -13.18 9.13 -4.24
C LEU A 105 -11.69 8.99 -4.55
N MET A 106 -11.29 7.83 -5.02
CA MET A 106 -9.92 7.49 -5.42
C MET A 106 -9.86 6.09 -6.04
N GLY A 107 -8.73 5.77 -6.66
CA GLY A 107 -8.36 4.42 -7.06
C GLY A 107 -7.16 3.91 -6.29
N LEU A 108 -7.15 2.63 -5.98
CA LEU A 108 -6.07 1.93 -5.30
C LEU A 108 -5.66 0.72 -6.14
N ALA A 109 -4.37 0.56 -6.38
CA ALA A 109 -3.85 -0.55 -7.16
C ALA A 109 -2.75 -1.30 -6.41
N THR A 110 -2.62 -2.58 -6.69
CA THR A 110 -1.47 -3.39 -6.30
C THR A 110 -0.84 -4.03 -7.54
N ASP A 111 0.44 -4.34 -7.46
CA ASP A 111 1.13 -5.08 -8.52
C ASP A 111 0.79 -6.58 -8.54
N GLY A 112 1.50 -7.34 -9.37
CA GLY A 112 1.18 -8.74 -9.64
C GLY A 112 1.25 -9.67 -8.42
N ASP A 113 2.18 -9.48 -7.51
CA ASP A 113 2.32 -10.22 -6.24
C ASP A 113 1.81 -9.44 -5.02
N ALA A 114 1.26 -8.25 -5.26
CA ALA A 114 0.59 -7.38 -4.29
C ALA A 114 1.52 -6.86 -3.18
N ASP A 115 2.80 -6.66 -3.46
CA ASP A 115 3.76 -6.10 -2.52
C ASP A 115 3.97 -4.59 -2.69
N ARG A 116 3.52 -4.00 -3.82
CA ARG A 116 3.59 -2.57 -4.12
C ARG A 116 2.21 -1.92 -4.18
N VAL A 117 2.16 -0.64 -3.82
CA VAL A 117 0.96 0.19 -3.86
C VAL A 117 1.07 1.24 -4.96
N GLY A 118 -0.02 1.44 -5.71
CA GLY A 118 -0.25 2.56 -6.58
C GLY A 118 -1.60 3.21 -6.28
N ALA A 119 -1.76 4.47 -6.61
CA ALA A 119 -3.02 5.17 -6.38
C ALA A 119 -3.31 6.23 -7.45
N MET A 120 -4.59 6.55 -7.58
CA MET A 120 -5.12 7.64 -8.39
C MET A 120 -6.04 8.50 -7.53
N ASP A 121 -6.03 9.80 -7.75
CA ASP A 121 -6.91 10.72 -7.05
C ASP A 121 -8.37 10.67 -7.57
N GLU A 122 -9.22 11.53 -7.04
CA GLU A 122 -10.63 11.64 -7.41
C GLU A 122 -10.87 12.13 -8.86
N HIS A 123 -9.84 12.67 -9.51
CA HIS A 123 -9.87 13.07 -10.92
C HIS A 123 -9.32 11.99 -11.85
N GLY A 124 -8.76 10.91 -11.28
CA GLY A 124 -8.05 9.87 -12.02
C GLY A 124 -6.63 10.29 -12.43
N ASP A 125 -6.04 11.24 -11.71
CA ASP A 125 -4.65 11.62 -11.85
C ASP A 125 -3.77 10.76 -10.93
N TYR A 126 -2.57 10.44 -11.40
CA TYR A 126 -1.67 9.52 -10.71
C TYR A 126 -1.07 10.13 -9.45
N ILE A 127 -1.28 9.47 -8.32
CA ILE A 127 -0.57 9.75 -7.08
C ILE A 127 0.71 8.90 -7.11
N ASN A 128 1.84 9.55 -7.32
CA ASN A 128 3.10 8.84 -7.43
C ASN A 128 3.55 8.26 -6.08
N THR A 129 4.44 7.29 -6.12
CA THR A 129 4.92 6.55 -4.95
C THR A 129 5.61 7.43 -3.91
N HIS A 130 6.23 8.52 -4.34
CA HIS A 130 6.84 9.50 -3.43
C HIS A 130 5.77 10.26 -2.62
N GLN A 131 4.65 10.61 -3.28
CA GLN A 131 3.49 11.25 -2.63
C GLN A 131 2.80 10.27 -1.68
N ILE A 132 2.64 9.00 -2.09
CA ILE A 132 2.06 7.96 -1.23
C ILE A 132 2.88 7.80 0.05
N LEU A 133 4.20 7.65 -0.05
CA LEU A 133 5.07 7.54 1.12
C LEU A 133 5.01 8.79 2.00
N ALA A 134 4.98 9.99 1.41
CA ALA A 134 4.87 11.24 2.16
C ALA A 134 3.54 11.32 2.95
N ILE A 135 2.42 10.95 2.33
CA ILE A 135 1.10 10.92 2.98
C ILE A 135 1.09 9.90 4.14
N ILE A 136 1.59 8.69 3.91
CA ILE A 136 1.66 7.64 4.93
C ILE A 136 2.57 8.09 6.08
N LEU A 137 3.75 8.61 5.79
CA LEU A 137 4.70 9.08 6.81
C LEU A 137 4.08 10.18 7.69
N LEU A 138 3.46 11.18 7.08
CA LEU A 138 2.78 12.25 7.80
C LEU A 138 1.61 11.72 8.65
N HIS A 139 0.86 10.76 8.14
CA HIS A 139 -0.21 10.11 8.89
C HIS A 139 0.32 9.37 10.12
N LEU A 140 1.38 8.58 9.98
CA LEU A 140 2.01 7.87 11.10
C LEU A 140 2.48 8.84 12.17
N ILE A 141 3.06 9.97 11.78
CA ILE A 141 3.56 10.98 12.71
C ILE A 141 2.41 11.79 13.34
N ARG A 142 1.53 12.38 12.53
CA ARG A 142 0.54 13.36 12.99
C ARG A 142 -0.69 12.75 13.64
N HIS A 143 -1.20 11.66 13.05
CA HIS A 143 -2.47 11.07 13.50
C HIS A 143 -2.26 9.85 14.38
N LYS A 144 -1.26 9.02 14.09
CA LYS A 144 -0.94 7.89 14.97
C LYS A 144 0.05 8.24 16.07
N GLY A 145 0.66 9.45 16.06
CA GLY A 145 1.58 9.93 17.10
C GLY A 145 2.88 9.14 17.21
N LEU A 146 3.26 8.42 16.16
CA LEU A 146 4.43 7.57 16.15
C LEU A 146 5.71 8.36 15.89
N LYS A 147 6.82 7.88 16.42
CA LYS A 147 8.16 8.42 16.22
C LYS A 147 9.09 7.32 15.77
N GLY A 148 10.19 7.68 15.14
CA GLY A 148 11.21 6.73 14.74
C GLY A 148 12.00 7.20 13.52
N SER A 149 12.88 6.35 13.03
CA SER A 149 13.71 6.66 11.87
C SER A 149 12.94 6.44 10.56
N VAL A 150 13.30 7.23 9.58
CA VAL A 150 12.78 7.18 8.21
C VAL A 150 13.86 6.63 7.30
N VAL A 151 13.49 5.72 6.41
CA VAL A 151 14.41 5.13 5.44
C VAL A 151 13.92 5.44 4.03
N ARG A 152 14.81 5.93 3.18
CA ARG A 152 14.53 6.12 1.76
C ARG A 152 15.63 5.52 0.88
N THR A 153 15.28 5.07 -0.30
CA THR A 153 16.28 4.84 -1.35
C THR A 153 16.78 6.18 -1.88
N PHE A 154 17.99 6.22 -2.45
CA PHE A 154 18.53 7.47 -3.01
C PHE A 154 17.69 8.01 -4.20
N SER A 155 16.89 7.17 -4.85
CA SER A 155 15.95 7.51 -5.93
C SER A 155 14.62 8.10 -5.43
N GLN A 156 14.33 7.98 -4.12
CA GLN A 156 13.14 8.60 -3.53
C GLN A 156 13.25 10.13 -3.49
N SER A 157 12.09 10.80 -3.62
CA SER A 157 12.00 12.25 -3.60
C SER A 157 12.56 12.87 -2.32
N VAL A 158 13.06 14.09 -2.45
CA VAL A 158 13.53 14.92 -1.33
C VAL A 158 12.44 15.25 -0.30
N ILE A 159 11.16 15.09 -0.63
CA ILE A 159 10.04 15.35 0.29
C ILE A 159 10.15 14.49 1.55
N VAL A 160 10.53 13.22 1.40
CA VAL A 160 10.70 12.29 2.54
C VAL A 160 11.76 12.81 3.50
N ARG A 161 12.87 13.37 2.97
CA ARG A 161 13.91 14.01 3.76
C ARG A 161 13.36 15.25 4.49
N ARG A 162 12.66 16.14 3.77
CA ARG A 162 12.10 17.38 4.36
C ARG A 162 11.12 17.09 5.49
N ILE A 163 10.29 16.07 5.32
CA ILE A 163 9.38 15.61 6.38
C ILE A 163 10.18 15.06 7.56
N ALA A 164 11.17 14.20 7.34
CA ALA A 164 12.00 13.66 8.42
C ALA A 164 12.70 14.78 9.21
N GLU A 165 13.29 15.75 8.52
CA GLU A 165 13.94 16.92 9.13
C GLU A 165 12.95 17.77 9.94
N ALA A 166 11.77 18.06 9.40
CA ALA A 166 10.75 18.88 10.08
C ALA A 166 10.24 18.25 11.39
N TYR A 167 10.24 16.93 11.47
CA TYR A 167 9.84 16.20 12.68
C TYR A 167 10.99 15.66 13.52
N GLY A 168 12.23 16.03 13.19
CA GLY A 168 13.43 15.59 13.92
C GLY A 168 13.67 14.07 13.86
N ALA A 169 13.16 13.42 12.83
CA ALA A 169 13.34 11.99 12.62
C ALA A 169 14.73 11.70 12.02
N ARG A 170 15.40 10.65 12.52
CA ARG A 170 16.65 10.18 11.93
C ARG A 170 16.36 9.64 10.52
N LEU A 171 17.12 10.12 9.53
CA LEU A 171 16.99 9.68 8.14
C LEU A 171 18.14 8.75 7.75
N PHE A 172 17.79 7.61 7.17
CA PHE A 172 18.72 6.73 6.48
C PHE A 172 18.50 6.79 4.97
N GLU A 173 19.58 6.89 4.22
CA GLU A 173 19.55 6.77 2.77
C GLU A 173 20.28 5.49 2.36
N VAL A 174 19.61 4.66 1.57
CA VAL A 174 20.08 3.33 1.18
C VAL A 174 20.05 3.13 -0.33
N PRO A 175 20.80 2.16 -0.86
CA PRO A 175 20.66 1.75 -2.26
C PRO A 175 19.25 1.23 -2.58
N ILE A 176 18.91 1.19 -3.88
CA ILE A 176 17.69 0.57 -4.38
C ILE A 176 17.65 -0.90 -3.99
N GLY A 177 16.51 -1.36 -3.55
CA GLY A 177 16.25 -2.73 -3.11
C GLY A 177 15.73 -2.78 -1.68
N PHE A 178 14.48 -3.25 -1.52
CA PHE A 178 13.80 -3.29 -0.22
C PHE A 178 14.58 -4.05 0.86
N LYS A 179 15.44 -5.00 0.47
CA LYS A 179 16.35 -5.71 1.39
C LYS A 179 17.18 -4.77 2.28
N HIS A 180 17.53 -3.59 1.78
CA HIS A 180 18.27 -2.59 2.56
C HIS A 180 17.38 -1.87 3.57
N ILE A 181 16.13 -1.62 3.22
CA ILE A 181 15.11 -1.10 4.13
C ILE A 181 14.76 -2.16 5.16
N GLY A 182 14.48 -3.39 4.73
CA GLY A 182 14.15 -4.51 5.61
C GLY A 182 15.24 -4.82 6.64
N ALA A 183 16.51 -4.70 6.27
CA ALA A 183 17.61 -4.85 7.22
C ALA A 183 17.56 -3.80 8.35
N LEU A 184 17.20 -2.56 8.02
CA LEU A 184 17.04 -1.50 9.03
C LEU A 184 15.78 -1.68 9.87
N MET A 185 14.70 -2.22 9.28
CA MET A 185 13.46 -2.56 10.01
C MET A 185 13.69 -3.64 11.07
N LEU A 186 14.54 -4.62 10.77
CA LEU A 186 14.80 -5.77 11.65
C LEU A 186 15.76 -5.43 12.80
N ASP A 187 16.49 -4.33 12.74
CA ASP A 187 17.39 -3.89 13.79
C ASP A 187 16.68 -2.94 14.76
N PRO A 188 16.38 -3.36 16.01
CA PRO A 188 15.67 -2.53 16.99
C PRO A 188 16.38 -1.22 17.31
N ALA A 189 17.72 -1.16 17.14
CA ALA A 189 18.50 0.05 17.43
C ALA A 189 18.18 1.21 16.46
N ASN A 190 17.51 0.91 15.35
CA ASN A 190 17.13 1.93 14.37
C ASN A 190 15.80 2.62 14.70
N GLU A 191 14.98 2.07 15.62
CA GLU A 191 13.65 2.61 15.96
C GLU A 191 12.86 2.95 14.70
N PHE A 192 12.78 2.01 13.75
CA PHE A 192 12.20 2.23 12.42
C PHE A 192 10.76 2.71 12.49
N LEU A 193 10.41 3.76 11.72
CA LEU A 193 9.04 4.26 11.57
C LEU A 193 8.44 3.87 10.23
N ALA A 194 9.06 4.31 9.14
CA ALA A 194 8.63 4.03 7.79
C ALA A 194 9.77 4.16 6.79
N GLY A 195 9.66 3.44 5.69
CA GLY A 195 10.59 3.57 4.58
C GLY A 195 10.01 3.01 3.30
N GLY A 196 10.56 3.43 2.17
CA GLY A 196 10.03 2.99 0.89
C GLY A 196 10.95 3.26 -0.29
N GLU A 197 10.58 2.61 -1.38
CA GLU A 197 11.22 2.69 -2.68
C GLU A 197 10.37 3.52 -3.66
N GLU A 198 11.00 4.01 -4.70
CA GLU A 198 10.33 4.69 -5.81
C GLU A 198 9.35 3.79 -6.57
N SER A 199 9.50 2.47 -6.45
CA SER A 199 8.64 1.46 -7.08
C SER A 199 7.28 1.28 -6.39
N GLY A 200 7.08 1.85 -5.18
CA GLY A 200 5.86 1.70 -4.39
C GLY A 200 5.92 0.61 -3.31
N GLY A 201 7.07 0.01 -3.12
CA GLY A 201 7.34 -0.87 -1.97
C GLY A 201 7.53 -0.06 -0.70
N ILE A 202 6.60 -0.13 0.26
CA ILE A 202 6.62 0.64 1.51
C ILE A 202 6.54 -0.32 2.70
N GLY A 203 7.43 -0.12 3.67
CA GLY A 203 7.40 -0.78 4.97
C GLY A 203 7.11 0.21 6.10
N THR A 204 6.42 -0.24 7.14
CA THR A 204 6.06 0.59 8.30
C THR A 204 6.26 -0.17 9.60
N ALA A 205 6.51 0.55 10.70
CA ALA A 205 6.70 -0.02 12.04
C ALA A 205 5.47 -0.77 12.58
N ILE A 206 4.30 -0.51 12.05
CA ILE A 206 3.02 -1.07 12.53
C ILE A 206 2.62 -2.36 11.81
N HIS A 207 3.47 -2.85 10.91
CA HIS A 207 3.20 -4.06 10.13
C HIS A 207 4.42 -4.99 10.14
N ILE A 208 4.35 -6.07 9.36
CA ILE A 208 5.48 -6.99 9.19
C ILE A 208 6.69 -6.28 8.54
N PRO A 209 7.92 -6.76 8.76
CA PRO A 209 9.12 -6.16 8.18
C PRO A 209 9.31 -6.56 6.69
N GLU A 210 8.25 -6.38 5.92
CA GLU A 210 8.17 -6.62 4.49
C GLU A 210 7.16 -5.67 3.85
N ARG A 211 7.17 -5.57 2.52
CA ARG A 211 6.19 -4.83 1.72
C ARG A 211 4.84 -5.55 1.71
N ASP A 212 3.78 -4.77 1.74
CA ASP A 212 2.40 -5.27 1.62
C ASP A 212 1.54 -4.19 0.95
N GLY A 213 1.26 -4.38 -0.33
CA GLY A 213 0.50 -3.40 -1.12
C GLY A 213 -0.94 -3.28 -0.67
N VAL A 214 -1.59 -4.37 -0.24
CA VAL A 214 -2.96 -4.35 0.28
C VAL A 214 -3.03 -3.55 1.59
N PHE A 215 -2.11 -3.81 2.51
CA PHE A 215 -1.98 -3.06 3.75
C PHE A 215 -1.76 -1.57 3.48
N ASN A 216 -0.81 -1.25 2.58
CA ASN A 216 -0.48 0.14 2.23
C ASN A 216 -1.64 0.86 1.52
N CYS A 217 -2.45 0.17 0.71
CA CYS A 217 -3.69 0.72 0.16
C CYS A 217 -4.68 1.12 1.27
N LEU A 218 -4.88 0.26 2.27
CA LEU A 218 -5.76 0.55 3.41
C LEU A 218 -5.21 1.67 4.29
N LEU A 219 -3.91 1.66 4.56
CA LEU A 219 -3.24 2.71 5.34
C LEU A 219 -3.29 4.08 4.64
N LEU A 220 -3.09 4.11 3.32
CA LEU A 220 -3.26 5.33 2.52
C LEU A 220 -4.71 5.83 2.58
N ARG A 221 -5.70 4.92 2.48
CA ARG A 221 -7.11 5.30 2.59
C ARG A 221 -7.45 5.85 3.97
N GLU A 222 -6.93 5.24 5.04
CA GLU A 222 -7.05 5.77 6.40
C GLU A 222 -6.42 7.16 6.51
N ALA A 223 -5.20 7.33 5.99
CA ALA A 223 -4.49 8.60 6.00
C ALA A 223 -5.31 9.72 5.35
N ILE A 224 -5.80 9.50 4.13
CA ILE A 224 -6.64 10.47 3.40
C ILE A 224 -7.90 10.84 4.21
N LEU A 225 -8.51 9.85 4.86
CA LEU A 225 -9.68 10.08 5.71
C LEU A 225 -9.35 10.94 6.93
N GLU A 226 -8.19 10.69 7.58
CA GLU A 226 -7.75 11.45 8.75
C GLU A 226 -7.39 12.90 8.40
N PHE A 227 -6.77 13.14 7.26
CA PHE A 227 -6.52 14.50 6.78
C PHE A 227 -7.79 15.26 6.39
N GLY A 228 -8.89 14.56 6.10
CA GLY A 228 -10.19 15.16 5.78
C GLY A 228 -10.23 15.93 4.46
N LEU A 229 -9.28 15.69 3.57
CA LEU A 229 -9.16 16.35 2.26
C LEU A 229 -9.24 15.31 1.14
N PRO A 230 -9.77 15.68 -0.04
CA PRO A 230 -9.57 14.86 -1.25
C PRO A 230 -8.09 14.67 -1.55
N PRO A 231 -7.69 13.53 -2.15
CA PRO A 231 -6.28 13.24 -2.42
C PRO A 231 -5.55 14.35 -3.17
N SER A 232 -6.14 14.92 -4.21
CA SER A 232 -5.52 15.99 -4.99
C SER A 232 -5.27 17.26 -4.17
N GLN A 233 -6.16 17.58 -3.22
CA GLN A 233 -5.99 18.72 -2.32
C GLN A 233 -4.95 18.44 -1.25
N LEU A 234 -4.95 17.25 -0.68
CA LEU A 234 -3.94 16.85 0.32
C LEU A 234 -2.51 16.95 -0.25
N ILE A 235 -2.30 16.50 -1.47
CA ILE A 235 -1.00 16.62 -2.14
C ILE A 235 -0.59 18.10 -2.26
N ARG A 236 -1.50 18.99 -2.64
CA ARG A 236 -1.22 20.44 -2.72
C ARG A 236 -0.86 21.05 -1.36
N GLU A 237 -1.55 20.64 -0.29
CA GLU A 237 -1.22 21.12 1.06
C GLU A 237 0.16 20.62 1.53
N ILE A 238 0.50 19.37 1.22
CA ILE A 238 1.84 18.83 1.49
C ILE A 238 2.91 19.62 0.72
N TRP A 239 2.66 19.95 -0.55
CA TRP A 239 3.59 20.76 -1.34
C TRP A 239 3.75 22.19 -0.80
N LYS A 240 2.69 22.82 -0.33
CA LYS A 240 2.78 24.14 0.32
C LYS A 240 3.65 24.09 1.58
N GLU A 241 3.56 23.02 2.35
CA GLU A 241 4.27 22.88 3.61
C GLU A 241 5.73 22.47 3.43
N PHE A 242 6.01 21.52 2.55
CA PHE A 242 7.34 20.91 2.40
C PHE A 242 8.01 21.23 1.05
N GLY A 243 7.35 22.00 0.19
CA GLY A 243 7.82 22.33 -1.16
C GLY A 243 7.45 21.29 -2.20
N GLU A 244 7.21 21.74 -3.41
CA GLU A 244 6.96 20.90 -4.59
C GLU A 244 8.22 20.13 -5.00
N PHE A 245 8.06 18.90 -5.55
CA PHE A 245 9.17 17.99 -5.93
C PHE A 245 8.72 17.04 -7.05
#